data_bce7aa86a2aa761e573050c3c07061a9
#
_entry.id   bce7aa86a2aa761e573050c3c07061a9
#
_cell.length_a   1.000
_cell.length_b   1.000
_cell.length_c   1.000
_cell.angle_alpha   90.00
_cell.angle_beta   90.00
_cell.angle_gamma   90.00
#
_symmetry.space_group_name_H-M   'P 1'
#
loop_
_entity.id
_entity.type
_entity.pdbx_description
1 polymer ?
#
loop_
_entity_poly.entity_id
_entity_poly.type
_entity_poly.pdbx_seq_one_letter_code
_entity_poly.pdbx_strand_id
1 'polypeptide(L)'
;MAKGRGGNRRGHGHGGRAESKQIKAEHRRRSRNKQSRADNENDEDVSALVAQLFPLGLALREVPGDGNCLFRALSDQLYGEDARHAKIRTDVVDYIRSNREDFEPFLVDETSFERHLQNLGTFCYLVLWS
;
A
#
# COMPACT_ATOMS: atom_id res chain seq x y z
N MET A 1 59.21 11.13 49.27
CA MET A 1 58.47 10.14 48.45
C MET A 1 57.13 10.73 48.05
N ALA A 2 56.97 11.18 46.80
CA ALA A 2 55.72 11.75 46.31
C ALA A 2 55.38 11.05 45.02
N LYS A 3 54.19 10.31 44.99
CA LYS A 3 53.67 9.60 43.85
C LYS A 3 52.81 10.56 43.01
N GLY A 4 53.24 10.84 41.78
CA GLY A 4 52.43 11.54 40.76
C GLY A 4 51.32 10.63 40.26
N ARG A 5 50.07 11.15 40.25
CA ARG A 5 48.92 10.53 39.61
C ARG A 5 48.74 11.17 38.23
N GLY A 6 49.04 10.41 37.19
CA GLY A 6 48.73 10.77 35.79
C GLY A 6 47.24 10.63 35.50
N GLY A 7 46.57 11.74 35.26
CA GLY A 7 45.17 11.77 34.85
C GLY A 7 45.04 11.52 33.31
N ASN A 8 44.52 10.39 32.94
CA ASN A 8 44.19 10.05 31.54
C ASN A 8 42.85 10.69 31.16
N ARG A 9 42.89 11.80 30.43
CA ARG A 9 41.69 12.44 29.87
C ARG A 9 41.33 11.72 28.57
N ARG A 10 40.32 10.89 28.63
CA ARG A 10 39.70 10.29 27.46
C ARG A 10 38.91 11.35 26.71
N GLY A 11 39.41 11.76 25.54
CA GLY A 11 38.71 12.62 24.62
C GLY A 11 37.48 11.91 24.07
N HIS A 12 36.27 12.39 24.42
CA HIS A 12 35.01 11.90 23.86
C HIS A 12 34.83 12.46 22.45
N GLY A 13 34.88 11.57 21.46
CA GLY A 13 34.68 11.89 20.07
C GLY A 13 33.27 12.43 19.78
N HIS A 14 33.19 13.71 19.45
CA HIS A 14 31.94 14.37 18.99
C HIS A 14 31.60 14.11 17.52
N GLY A 15 32.40 13.30 16.79
CA GLY A 15 32.22 13.03 15.35
C GLY A 15 30.99 12.18 14.99
N GLY A 16 30.70 11.13 15.74
CA GLY A 16 29.69 10.14 15.37
C GLY A 16 28.23 10.63 15.35
N ARG A 17 27.93 11.71 16.07
CA ARG A 17 26.56 12.26 16.12
C ARG A 17 26.21 13.15 14.92
N ALA A 18 27.22 13.77 14.31
CA ALA A 18 27.05 14.58 13.12
C ALA A 18 26.90 13.73 11.86
N GLU A 19 27.72 12.67 11.73
CA GLU A 19 27.66 11.72 10.61
C GLU A 19 26.32 10.97 10.59
N SER A 20 25.81 10.53 11.73
CA SER A 20 24.51 9.85 11.80
C SER A 20 23.34 10.75 11.41
N LYS A 21 23.42 12.07 11.66
CA LYS A 21 22.42 13.04 11.22
C LYS A 21 22.47 13.27 9.70
N GLN A 22 23.66 13.32 9.12
CA GLN A 22 23.85 13.48 7.68
C GLN A 22 23.33 12.27 6.90
N ILE A 23 23.62 11.06 7.35
CA ILE A 23 23.12 9.81 6.74
C ILE A 23 21.59 9.76 6.77
N LYS A 24 20.96 10.12 7.90
CA LYS A 24 19.50 10.19 8.01
C LYS A 24 18.89 11.26 7.11
N ALA A 25 19.52 12.42 6.97
CA ALA A 25 19.05 13.48 6.10
C ALA A 25 19.13 13.08 4.61
N GLU A 26 20.22 12.42 4.21
CA GLU A 26 20.40 11.93 2.85
C GLU A 26 19.40 10.81 2.51
N HIS A 27 19.16 9.88 3.44
CA HIS A 27 18.16 8.84 3.27
C HIS A 27 16.74 9.40 3.10
N ARG A 28 16.38 10.42 3.89
CA ARG A 28 15.10 11.15 3.74
C ARG A 28 14.99 11.87 2.40
N ARG A 29 16.10 12.47 1.92
CA ARG A 29 16.12 13.14 0.62
C ARG A 29 15.95 12.16 -0.53
N ARG A 30 16.63 11.00 -0.47
CA ARG A 30 16.48 9.92 -1.47
C ARG A 30 15.06 9.35 -1.50
N SER A 31 14.47 9.13 -0.33
CA SER A 31 13.07 8.65 -0.22
C SER A 31 12.09 9.66 -0.83
N ARG A 32 12.22 10.97 -0.53
CA ARG A 32 11.37 12.01 -1.12
C ARG A 32 11.51 12.10 -2.64
N ASN A 33 12.76 12.00 -3.15
CA ASN A 33 12.99 12.05 -4.59
C ASN A 33 12.44 10.81 -5.31
N LYS A 34 12.49 9.63 -4.68
CA LYS A 34 11.87 8.41 -5.21
C LYS A 34 10.35 8.54 -5.26
N GLN A 35 9.74 9.09 -4.20
CA GLN A 35 8.29 9.33 -4.13
C GLN A 35 7.83 10.30 -5.24
N SER A 36 8.50 11.46 -5.37
CA SER A 36 8.17 12.46 -6.40
C SER A 36 8.25 11.93 -7.83
N ARG A 37 9.18 11.00 -8.10
CA ARG A 37 9.29 10.35 -9.42
C ARG A 37 8.14 9.38 -9.65
N ALA A 38 7.80 8.56 -8.65
CA ALA A 38 6.68 7.64 -8.75
C ALA A 38 5.34 8.37 -8.93
N ASP A 39 5.16 9.50 -8.22
CA ASP A 39 3.96 10.34 -8.35
C ASP A 39 3.86 10.93 -9.78
N ASN A 40 4.97 11.40 -10.35
CA ASN A 40 5.01 11.98 -11.70
C ASN A 40 4.79 10.93 -12.81
N GLU A 41 5.39 9.74 -12.68
CA GLU A 41 5.17 8.63 -13.62
C GLU A 41 3.70 8.19 -13.60
N ASN A 42 3.09 8.12 -12.42
CA ASN A 42 1.69 7.77 -12.28
C ASN A 42 0.74 8.81 -12.90
N ASP A 43 1.07 10.11 -12.80
CA ASP A 43 0.29 11.19 -13.42
C ASP A 43 0.36 11.14 -14.94
N GLU A 44 1.51 10.80 -15.54
CA GLU A 44 1.64 10.63 -17.00
C GLU A 44 0.83 9.43 -17.50
N ASP A 45 0.86 8.30 -16.80
CA ASP A 45 0.08 7.11 -17.12
C ASP A 45 -1.43 7.37 -17.03
N VAL A 46 -1.87 8.07 -16.01
CA VAL A 46 -3.27 8.48 -15.84
C VAL A 46 -3.71 9.40 -16.97
N SER A 47 -2.89 10.37 -17.36
CA SER A 47 -3.18 11.29 -18.45
C SER A 47 -3.30 10.56 -19.79
N ALA A 48 -2.41 9.61 -20.06
CA ALA A 48 -2.47 8.78 -21.26
C ALA A 48 -3.74 7.91 -21.29
N LEU A 49 -4.14 7.36 -20.17
CA LEU A 49 -5.37 6.57 -20.03
C LEU A 49 -6.61 7.44 -20.29
N VAL A 50 -6.69 8.63 -19.71
CA VAL A 50 -7.80 9.58 -19.93
C VAL A 50 -7.92 9.93 -21.41
N ALA A 51 -6.79 10.17 -22.11
CA ALA A 51 -6.79 10.46 -23.54
C ALA A 51 -7.34 9.29 -24.39
N GLN A 52 -7.15 8.05 -23.96
CA GLN A 52 -7.70 6.86 -24.61
C GLN A 52 -9.20 6.67 -24.33
N LEU A 53 -9.65 7.00 -23.12
CA LEU A 53 -11.03 6.82 -22.70
C LEU A 53 -11.98 7.88 -23.28
N PHE A 54 -11.49 9.12 -23.43
CA PHE A 54 -12.30 10.25 -23.89
C PHE A 54 -13.03 10.03 -25.22
N PRO A 55 -12.38 9.53 -26.29
CA PRO A 55 -13.07 9.28 -27.57
C PRO A 55 -14.09 8.14 -27.50
N LEU A 56 -14.02 7.29 -26.46
CA LEU A 56 -14.98 6.21 -26.21
C LEU A 56 -16.20 6.68 -25.39
N GLY A 57 -16.24 7.96 -25.01
CA GLY A 57 -17.28 8.50 -24.14
C GLY A 57 -17.17 8.02 -22.69
N LEU A 58 -16.00 7.53 -22.29
CA LEU A 58 -15.71 7.04 -20.95
C LEU A 58 -14.92 8.07 -20.14
N ALA A 59 -15.14 8.11 -18.85
CA ALA A 59 -14.41 8.96 -17.92
C ALA A 59 -13.78 8.13 -16.79
N LEU A 60 -12.59 8.53 -16.37
CA LEU A 60 -11.94 7.97 -15.20
C LEU A 60 -12.57 8.56 -13.94
N ARG A 61 -12.95 7.72 -12.99
CA ARG A 61 -13.43 8.11 -11.67
C ARG A 61 -12.53 7.56 -10.59
N GLU A 62 -11.99 8.46 -9.79
CA GLU A 62 -11.17 8.07 -8.63
C GLU A 62 -12.04 7.56 -7.48
N VAL A 63 -11.57 6.52 -6.82
CA VAL A 63 -12.16 5.98 -5.60
C VAL A 63 -11.12 6.01 -4.47
N PRO A 64 -11.55 6.20 -3.20
CA PRO A 64 -10.63 6.21 -2.07
C PRO A 64 -9.80 4.92 -1.95
N GLY A 65 -8.49 5.06 -1.73
CA GLY A 65 -7.55 3.94 -1.53
C GLY A 65 -7.57 3.41 -0.08
N ASP A 66 -8.74 3.11 0.45
CA ASP A 66 -8.98 2.70 1.84
C ASP A 66 -9.07 1.17 2.04
N GLY A 67 -8.59 0.41 1.08
CA GLY A 67 -8.75 -1.05 1.07
C GLY A 67 -10.12 -1.54 0.61
N ASN A 68 -11.03 -0.64 0.24
CA ASN A 68 -12.34 -0.96 -0.30
C ASN A 68 -12.48 -0.58 -1.79
N CYS A 69 -11.41 -0.11 -2.42
CA CYS A 69 -11.44 0.49 -3.76
C CYS A 69 -12.13 -0.39 -4.80
N LEU A 70 -11.87 -1.70 -4.83
CA LEU A 70 -12.53 -2.64 -5.74
C LEU A 70 -14.05 -2.64 -5.53
N PHE A 71 -14.50 -2.79 -4.28
CA PHE A 71 -15.94 -2.84 -3.97
C PHE A 71 -16.61 -1.48 -4.13
N ARG A 72 -15.89 -0.38 -3.93
CA ARG A 72 -16.36 0.97 -4.25
C ARG A 72 -16.53 1.16 -5.74
N ALA A 73 -15.56 0.73 -6.55
CA ALA A 73 -15.67 0.78 -8.00
C ALA A 73 -16.84 -0.07 -8.53
N LEU A 74 -17.02 -1.27 -7.98
CA LEU A 74 -18.18 -2.12 -8.31
C LEU A 74 -19.51 -1.47 -7.89
N SER A 75 -19.55 -0.85 -6.71
CA SER A 75 -20.72 -0.12 -6.23
C SER A 75 -21.08 1.04 -7.17
N ASP A 76 -20.08 1.79 -7.59
CA ASP A 76 -20.25 2.89 -8.51
C ASP A 76 -20.81 2.42 -9.86
N GLN A 77 -20.26 1.37 -10.44
CA GLN A 77 -20.71 0.81 -11.70
C GLN A 77 -22.13 0.21 -11.64
N LEU A 78 -22.50 -0.39 -10.53
CA LEU A 78 -23.80 -1.05 -10.38
C LEU A 78 -24.92 -0.10 -9.95
N TYR A 79 -24.60 0.91 -9.14
CA TYR A 79 -25.60 1.75 -8.47
C TYR A 79 -25.38 3.25 -8.71
N GLY A 80 -24.30 3.66 -9.35
CA GLY A 80 -23.94 5.07 -9.54
C GLY A 80 -23.40 5.75 -8.27
N GLU A 81 -23.16 4.98 -7.21
CA GLU A 81 -22.64 5.47 -5.93
C GLU A 81 -21.66 4.46 -5.30
N ASP A 82 -20.66 4.92 -4.57
CA ASP A 82 -19.68 4.05 -3.93
C ASP A 82 -20.06 3.60 -2.51
N ALA A 83 -21.20 4.07 -1.99
CA ALA A 83 -21.62 3.84 -0.60
C ALA A 83 -21.99 2.38 -0.28
N ARG A 84 -22.39 1.60 -1.28
CA ARG A 84 -22.83 0.19 -1.09
C ARG A 84 -21.70 -0.83 -1.10
N HIS A 85 -20.44 -0.38 -1.12
CA HIS A 85 -19.26 -1.26 -1.19
C HIS A 85 -19.23 -2.35 -0.10
N ALA A 86 -19.66 -2.01 1.14
CA ALA A 86 -19.68 -2.97 2.24
C ALA A 86 -20.69 -4.12 1.98
N LYS A 87 -21.88 -3.79 1.43
CA LYS A 87 -22.86 -4.79 1.07
C LYS A 87 -22.36 -5.70 -0.04
N ILE A 88 -21.79 -5.13 -1.10
CA ILE A 88 -21.22 -5.90 -2.22
C ILE A 88 -20.13 -6.84 -1.73
N ARG A 89 -19.24 -6.37 -0.83
CA ARG A 89 -18.20 -7.21 -0.21
C ARG A 89 -18.83 -8.41 0.51
N THR A 90 -19.84 -8.19 1.32
CA THR A 90 -20.53 -9.26 2.03
C THR A 90 -21.17 -10.25 1.05
N ASP A 91 -21.91 -9.75 0.07
CA ASP A 91 -22.59 -10.57 -0.95
C ASP A 91 -21.57 -11.44 -1.73
N VAL A 92 -20.41 -10.89 -2.08
CA VAL A 92 -19.32 -11.63 -2.77
C VAL A 92 -18.73 -12.71 -1.86
N VAL A 93 -18.43 -12.39 -0.60
CA VAL A 93 -17.90 -13.38 0.37
C VAL A 93 -18.89 -14.52 0.58
N ASP A 94 -20.17 -14.22 0.73
CA ASP A 94 -21.20 -15.22 0.93
C ASP A 94 -21.41 -16.08 -0.33
N TYR A 95 -21.32 -15.49 -1.51
CA TYR A 95 -21.37 -16.22 -2.77
C TYR A 95 -20.19 -17.20 -2.91
N ILE A 96 -18.96 -16.75 -2.66
CA ILE A 96 -17.77 -17.61 -2.71
C ILE A 96 -17.88 -18.74 -1.68
N ARG A 97 -18.37 -18.44 -0.48
CA ARG A 97 -18.56 -19.44 0.57
C ARG A 97 -19.56 -20.51 0.16
N SER A 98 -20.67 -20.11 -0.48
CA SER A 98 -21.72 -21.00 -0.94
C SER A 98 -21.31 -21.87 -2.13
N ASN A 99 -20.33 -21.41 -2.92
CA ASN A 99 -19.82 -22.09 -4.10
C ASN A 99 -18.35 -22.51 -3.91
N ARG A 100 -18.01 -23.02 -2.75
CA ARG A 100 -16.64 -23.35 -2.33
C ARG A 100 -15.90 -24.22 -3.36
N GLU A 101 -16.57 -25.22 -3.90
CA GLU A 101 -15.99 -26.18 -4.85
C GLU A 101 -15.46 -25.51 -6.12
N ASP A 102 -16.07 -24.39 -6.53
CA ASP A 102 -15.66 -23.62 -7.70
C ASP A 102 -14.45 -22.75 -7.45
N PHE A 103 -14.24 -22.28 -6.20
CA PHE A 103 -13.22 -21.29 -5.86
C PHE A 103 -12.00 -21.87 -5.15
N GLU A 104 -12.17 -22.91 -4.33
CA GLU A 104 -11.08 -23.51 -3.56
C GLU A 104 -9.90 -24.00 -4.42
N PRO A 105 -10.10 -24.57 -5.64
CA PRO A 105 -8.99 -25.01 -6.48
C PRO A 105 -8.06 -23.86 -6.97
N PHE A 106 -8.51 -22.62 -6.93
CA PHE A 106 -7.73 -21.46 -7.33
C PHE A 106 -6.92 -20.82 -6.20
N LEU A 107 -7.09 -21.29 -4.96
CA LEU A 107 -6.30 -20.85 -3.83
C LEU A 107 -4.96 -21.61 -3.83
N VAL A 108 -3.91 -20.90 -4.21
CA VAL A 108 -2.55 -21.46 -4.37
C VAL A 108 -1.81 -21.54 -3.03
N ASP A 109 -2.28 -20.80 -2.02
CA ASP A 109 -1.61 -20.67 -0.73
C ASP A 109 -2.03 -21.77 0.25
N GLU A 110 -1.11 -22.14 1.18
CA GLU A 110 -1.38 -23.00 2.35
C GLU A 110 -2.40 -22.39 3.33
N THR A 111 -2.91 -21.21 3.02
CA THR A 111 -3.94 -20.52 3.78
C THR A 111 -5.28 -21.20 3.60
N SER A 112 -5.93 -21.59 4.71
CA SER A 112 -7.24 -22.23 4.64
C SER A 112 -8.27 -21.33 3.93
N PHE A 113 -9.18 -21.93 3.15
CA PHE A 113 -10.27 -21.25 2.45
C PHE A 113 -11.02 -20.25 3.35
N GLU A 114 -11.36 -20.64 4.58
CA GLU A 114 -12.04 -19.78 5.54
C GLU A 114 -11.23 -18.55 5.95
N ARG A 115 -9.91 -18.69 6.13
CA ARG A 115 -9.03 -17.57 6.42
C ARG A 115 -8.96 -16.60 5.24
N HIS A 116 -8.95 -17.11 4.02
CA HIS A 116 -8.99 -16.29 2.82
C HIS A 116 -10.29 -15.48 2.75
N LEU A 117 -11.45 -16.11 2.98
CA LEU A 117 -12.74 -15.43 3.04
C LEU A 117 -12.82 -14.39 4.16
N GLN A 118 -12.25 -14.70 5.33
CA GLN A 118 -12.20 -13.77 6.45
C GLN A 118 -11.39 -12.52 6.09
N ASN A 119 -10.23 -12.69 5.46
CA ASN A 119 -9.40 -11.60 4.98
C ASN A 119 -10.12 -10.77 3.92
N LEU A 120 -10.78 -11.41 2.95
CA LEU A 120 -11.56 -10.74 1.91
C LEU A 120 -12.74 -9.96 2.53
N GLY A 121 -13.38 -10.48 3.55
CA GLY A 121 -14.50 -9.84 4.25
C GLY A 121 -14.10 -8.64 5.11
N THR A 122 -12.86 -8.61 5.61
CA THR A 122 -12.40 -7.60 6.57
C THR A 122 -11.59 -6.49 5.91
N PHE A 123 -10.71 -6.84 4.97
CA PHE A 123 -9.86 -5.89 4.26
C PHE A 123 -9.69 -6.30 2.80
N CYS A 124 -9.63 -5.34 1.90
CA CYS A 124 -9.10 -5.57 0.57
C CYS A 124 -7.60 -5.88 0.70
N TYR A 125 -7.26 -7.15 0.76
CA TYR A 125 -5.88 -7.59 0.62
C TYR A 125 -5.49 -7.36 -0.84
N LEU A 126 -5.07 -6.16 -1.17
CA LEU A 126 -4.16 -5.97 -2.27
C LEU A 126 -2.86 -6.66 -1.83
N VAL A 127 -2.73 -7.91 -2.19
CA VAL A 127 -1.44 -8.60 -2.17
C VAL A 127 -0.55 -7.78 -3.08
N LEU A 128 0.29 -6.95 -2.47
CA LEU A 128 1.48 -6.40 -3.10
C LEU A 128 2.34 -7.63 -3.43
N TRP A 129 2.26 -8.05 -4.67
CA TRP A 129 3.28 -8.91 -5.26
C TRP A 129 4.56 -8.08 -5.33
N SER A 130 5.46 -8.36 -4.38
CA SER A 130 6.86 -7.92 -4.42
C SER A 130 7.64 -8.90 -5.28
#